data_c029f3e9555393eb28af761ef2545bf1
#
_entry.id   c029f3e9555393eb28af761ef2545bf1
#
_cell.length_a   1.000
_cell.length_b   1.000
_cell.length_c   1.000
_cell.angle_alpha   90.00
_cell.angle_beta   90.00
_cell.angle_gamma   90.00
#
_symmetry.space_group_name_H-M   'P 1'
#
loop_
_entity.id
_entity.type
_entity.pdbx_description
1 polymer ?
#
loop_
_entity_poly.entity_id
_entity_poly.type
_entity_poly.pdbx_seq_one_letter_code
_entity_poly.pdbx_strand_id
1 'polypeptide(L)'
;MRYCEATLSDSLLEMLIDLSVRWEDENCCHGYRANTRADIEGNRIFLAMDGDAVAGYLFGHCFCSKEDTSVMPKDTRCFEVEELYVLPEYRSKGIGRSLFFFVEQAMRPEAEYFVLGTATKNWKAILHFYLDEIGMDFWSARLFKKLS
;
A
#
# COMPACT_ATOMS: atom_id res chain seq x y z
N MET A 1 -1.50 13.69 -14.27
CA MET A 1 -1.53 13.09 -12.91
C MET A 1 -0.36 13.62 -12.11
N ARG A 2 -0.60 14.09 -10.90
CA ARG A 2 0.43 14.62 -10.01
C ARG A 2 0.57 13.70 -8.80
N TYR A 3 1.81 13.43 -8.38
CA TYR A 3 2.12 12.60 -7.21
C TYR A 3 2.75 13.47 -6.15
N CYS A 4 2.33 13.32 -4.89
CA CYS A 4 2.86 14.12 -3.80
C CYS A 4 2.77 13.39 -2.46
N GLU A 5 3.63 13.77 -1.52
CA GLU A 5 3.47 13.42 -0.12
C GLU A 5 2.56 14.47 0.53
N ALA A 6 1.62 14.04 1.34
CA ALA A 6 0.65 14.91 2.00
C ALA A 6 0.78 14.86 3.51
N THR A 7 0.56 16.00 4.15
CA THR A 7 0.41 16.08 5.61
C THR A 7 -1.04 15.81 5.96
N LEU A 8 -1.27 14.94 6.94
CA LEU A 8 -2.62 14.59 7.38
C LEU A 8 -3.32 15.80 7.97
N SER A 9 -4.50 16.10 7.42
CA SER A 9 -5.45 17.08 7.92
C SER A 9 -6.77 16.40 8.21
N ASP A 10 -7.69 17.06 8.90
CA ASP A 10 -9.00 16.48 9.17
C ASP A 10 -9.76 16.17 7.87
N SER A 11 -9.69 17.04 6.87
CA SER A 11 -10.34 16.83 5.58
C SER A 11 -9.70 15.66 4.80
N LEU A 12 -8.38 15.54 4.82
CA LEU A 12 -7.69 14.41 4.18
C LEU A 12 -8.02 13.10 4.90
N LEU A 13 -8.06 13.12 6.23
CA LEU A 13 -8.42 11.94 7.02
C LEU A 13 -9.83 11.44 6.66
N GLU A 14 -10.81 12.34 6.63
CA GLU A 14 -12.18 11.97 6.23
C GLU A 14 -12.22 11.38 4.83
N MET A 15 -11.50 11.98 3.89
CA MET A 15 -11.41 11.48 2.51
C MET A 15 -10.81 10.08 2.46
N LEU A 16 -9.70 9.83 3.16
CA LEU A 16 -9.06 8.52 3.18
C LEU A 16 -9.94 7.45 3.83
N ILE A 17 -10.67 7.82 4.89
CA ILE A 17 -11.65 6.91 5.50
C ILE A 17 -12.76 6.58 4.50
N ASP A 18 -13.31 7.57 3.81
CA ASP A 18 -14.36 7.36 2.81
C ASP A 18 -13.89 6.46 1.67
N LEU A 19 -12.64 6.64 1.20
CA LEU A 19 -12.06 5.79 0.17
C LEU A 19 -11.87 4.35 0.68
N SER A 20 -11.54 4.17 1.95
CA SER A 20 -11.42 2.83 2.53
C SER A 20 -12.77 2.13 2.67
N VAL A 21 -13.85 2.87 2.87
CA VAL A 21 -15.22 2.33 2.83
C VAL A 21 -15.54 1.81 1.42
N ARG A 22 -15.17 2.55 0.38
CA ARG A 22 -15.31 2.08 -1.00
C ARG A 22 -14.52 0.81 -1.25
N TRP A 23 -13.29 0.73 -0.72
CA TRP A 23 -12.47 -0.48 -0.84
C TRP A 23 -13.14 -1.67 -0.14
N GLU A 24 -13.62 -1.49 1.08
CA GLU A 24 -14.35 -2.54 1.80
C GLU A 24 -15.55 -3.04 0.99
N ASP A 25 -16.30 -2.12 0.39
CA ASP A 25 -17.49 -2.44 -0.41
C ASP A 25 -17.16 -3.26 -1.68
N GLU A 26 -15.95 -3.15 -2.20
CA GLU A 26 -15.51 -3.95 -3.35
C GLU A 26 -15.38 -5.45 -2.99
N ASN A 27 -15.22 -5.76 -1.70
CA ASN A 27 -15.09 -7.14 -1.20
C ASN A 27 -14.02 -7.97 -1.94
N CYS A 28 -12.90 -7.31 -2.26
CA CYS A 28 -11.83 -7.93 -3.04
C CYS A 28 -10.68 -8.51 -2.20
N CYS A 29 -10.75 -8.38 -0.88
CA CYS A 29 -9.74 -8.88 0.04
C CYS A 29 -10.36 -9.67 1.18
N HIS A 30 -9.60 -10.63 1.71
CA HIS A 30 -10.01 -11.36 2.91
C HIS A 30 -9.76 -10.50 4.15
N GLY A 31 -10.83 -10.21 4.89
CA GLY A 31 -10.74 -9.51 6.17
C GLY A 31 -10.47 -8.02 6.13
N TYR A 32 -10.55 -7.38 4.95
CA TYR A 32 -10.38 -5.93 4.86
C TYR A 32 -11.55 -5.21 5.52
N ARG A 33 -11.22 -4.21 6.33
CA ARG A 33 -12.19 -3.29 6.98
C ARG A 33 -11.80 -1.86 6.67
N ALA A 34 -12.81 -0.98 6.56
CA ALA A 34 -12.58 0.44 6.42
C ALA A 34 -11.73 0.98 7.57
N ASN A 35 -10.87 1.93 7.26
CA ASN A 35 -9.95 2.50 8.23
C ASN A 35 -10.64 3.42 9.23
N THR A 36 -10.09 3.44 10.43
CA THR A 36 -10.37 4.45 11.45
C THR A 36 -9.22 5.47 11.47
N ARG A 37 -9.37 6.53 12.26
CA ARG A 37 -8.29 7.50 12.49
C ARG A 37 -7.00 6.79 12.95
N ALA A 38 -7.11 5.87 13.89
CA ALA A 38 -5.96 5.16 14.44
C ALA A 38 -5.18 4.34 13.40
N ASP A 39 -5.87 3.83 12.39
CA ASP A 39 -5.22 3.06 11.31
C ASP A 39 -4.39 3.95 10.38
N ILE A 40 -4.75 5.21 10.25
CA ILE A 40 -4.12 6.15 9.30
C ILE A 40 -3.06 7.02 9.98
N GLU A 41 -3.32 7.50 11.21
CA GLU A 41 -2.38 8.33 11.95
C GLU A 41 -1.03 7.65 12.13
N GLY A 42 0.03 8.44 12.06
CA GLY A 42 1.41 7.95 12.21
C GLY A 42 2.01 7.39 10.93
N ASN A 43 1.24 7.26 9.87
CA ASN A 43 1.76 6.85 8.56
C ASN A 43 2.20 8.03 7.72
N ARG A 44 3.15 7.78 6.83
CA ARG A 44 3.50 8.66 5.72
C ARG A 44 2.45 8.46 4.63
N ILE A 45 1.92 9.55 4.09
CA ILE A 45 0.79 9.50 3.14
C ILE A 45 1.22 10.10 1.81
N PHE A 46 0.97 9.35 0.74
CA PHE A 46 1.30 9.74 -0.62
C PHE A 46 0.05 9.64 -1.49
N LEU A 47 -0.15 10.63 -2.34
CA LEU A 47 -1.37 10.75 -3.14
C LEU A 47 -1.05 10.80 -4.64
N ALA A 48 -1.92 10.21 -5.43
CA ALA A 48 -2.03 10.44 -6.86
C ALA A 48 -3.21 11.39 -7.08
N MET A 49 -2.94 12.57 -7.63
CA MET A 49 -3.92 13.63 -7.78
C MET A 49 -4.26 13.86 -9.26
N ASP A 50 -5.55 13.89 -9.56
CA ASP A 50 -6.08 14.33 -10.84
C ASP A 50 -6.73 15.70 -10.62
N GLY A 51 -5.96 16.77 -10.84
CA GLY A 51 -6.36 18.10 -10.40
C GLY A 51 -6.53 18.12 -8.88
N ASP A 52 -7.73 18.46 -8.42
CA ASP A 52 -8.07 18.49 -6.99
C ASP A 52 -8.67 17.16 -6.49
N ALA A 53 -8.86 16.20 -7.37
CA ALA A 53 -9.41 14.88 -7.02
C ALA A 53 -8.31 13.88 -6.69
N VAL A 54 -8.51 13.06 -5.65
CA VAL A 54 -7.63 11.95 -5.33
C VAL A 54 -7.98 10.76 -6.21
N ALA A 55 -7.01 10.32 -7.01
CA ALA A 55 -7.16 9.13 -7.86
C ALA A 55 -6.68 7.86 -7.16
N GLY A 56 -5.77 7.99 -6.20
CA GLY A 56 -5.26 6.88 -5.43
C GLY A 56 -4.36 7.35 -4.29
N TYR A 57 -4.07 6.46 -3.37
CA TYR A 57 -3.18 6.73 -2.24
C TYR A 57 -2.32 5.53 -1.91
N LEU A 58 -1.20 5.82 -1.28
CA LEU A 58 -0.36 4.83 -0.60
C LEU A 58 0.01 5.40 0.76
N PHE A 59 -0.16 4.64 1.82
CA PHE A 59 0.40 5.02 3.10
C PHE A 59 1.12 3.86 3.79
N GLY A 60 2.06 4.20 4.65
CA GLY A 60 2.87 3.24 5.36
C GLY A 60 3.80 3.91 6.35
N HIS A 61 4.66 3.14 6.96
CA HIS A 61 5.54 3.62 8.02
C HIS A 61 6.90 2.95 7.99
N CYS A 62 7.90 3.64 8.53
CA CYS A 62 9.24 3.11 8.69
C CYS A 62 9.35 2.27 9.96
N PHE A 63 10.13 1.20 9.89
CA PHE A 63 10.49 0.39 11.06
C PHE A 63 11.86 -0.25 10.83
N CYS A 64 12.47 -0.74 11.91
CA CYS A 64 13.68 -1.55 11.82
C CYS A 64 13.34 -3.02 12.06
N SER A 65 13.92 -3.92 11.25
CA SER A 65 13.72 -5.35 11.44
C SER A 65 14.25 -5.80 12.80
N LYS A 66 13.53 -6.71 13.46
CA LYS A 66 13.83 -7.16 14.83
C LYS A 66 14.64 -8.45 14.88
N GLU A 67 14.70 -9.18 13.77
CA GLU A 67 15.31 -10.50 13.70
C GLU A 67 16.17 -10.63 12.45
N ASP A 68 17.17 -11.51 12.54
CA ASP A 68 17.90 -11.97 11.35
C ASP A 68 17.02 -12.96 10.59
N THR A 69 16.80 -12.70 9.30
CA THR A 69 16.06 -13.60 8.42
C THR A 69 16.87 -13.86 7.15
N SER A 70 16.41 -14.78 6.33
CA SER A 70 17.02 -15.02 5.02
C SER A 70 16.84 -13.85 4.05
N VAL A 71 15.91 -12.94 4.34
CA VAL A 71 15.62 -11.76 3.50
C VAL A 71 16.50 -10.58 3.91
N MET A 72 16.65 -10.34 5.21
CA MET A 72 17.41 -9.20 5.71
C MET A 72 17.93 -9.43 7.12
N PRO A 73 19.08 -8.82 7.48
CA PRO A 73 19.59 -8.86 8.85
C PRO A 73 18.72 -8.05 9.81
N LYS A 74 18.89 -8.34 11.09
CA LYS A 74 18.33 -7.51 12.17
C LYS A 74 18.79 -6.05 12.01
N ASP A 75 17.96 -5.13 12.46
CA ASP A 75 18.18 -3.67 12.43
C ASP A 75 18.27 -3.08 11.00
N THR A 76 17.70 -3.76 10.02
CA THR A 76 17.55 -3.23 8.67
C THR A 76 16.39 -2.22 8.66
N ARG A 77 16.62 -1.07 8.04
CA ARG A 77 15.61 -0.01 7.88
C ARG A 77 14.63 -0.40 6.78
N CYS A 78 13.36 -0.47 7.13
CA CYS A 78 12.29 -0.90 6.24
C CYS A 78 11.18 0.14 6.17
N PHE A 79 10.46 0.13 5.06
CA PHE A 79 9.18 0.82 4.92
C PHE A 79 8.09 -0.22 4.69
N GLU A 80 7.12 -0.27 5.60
CA GLU A 80 5.94 -1.12 5.48
C GLU A 80 4.86 -0.37 4.70
N VAL A 81 4.49 -0.89 3.54
CA VAL A 81 3.33 -0.38 2.80
C VAL A 81 2.09 -1.00 3.44
N GLU A 82 1.31 -0.17 4.13
CA GLU A 82 0.08 -0.61 4.77
C GLU A 82 -1.05 -0.73 3.77
N GLU A 83 -1.22 0.29 2.92
CA GLU A 83 -2.25 0.30 1.88
C GLU A 83 -1.77 0.98 0.61
N LEU A 84 -2.16 0.41 -0.51
CA LEU A 84 -2.06 1.02 -1.83
C LEU A 84 -3.42 0.82 -2.52
N TYR A 85 -4.11 1.92 -2.78
CA TYR A 85 -5.43 1.89 -3.40
C TYR A 85 -5.52 2.88 -4.55
N VAL A 86 -6.05 2.41 -5.67
CA VAL A 86 -6.40 3.25 -6.82
C VAL A 86 -7.90 3.09 -7.04
N LEU A 87 -8.61 4.21 -7.16
CA LEU A 87 -10.05 4.20 -7.37
C LEU A 87 -10.38 3.42 -8.66
N PRO A 88 -11.49 2.65 -8.68
CA PRO A 88 -11.84 1.82 -9.83
C PRO A 88 -11.81 2.56 -11.17
N GLU A 89 -12.32 3.79 -11.20
CA GLU A 89 -12.39 4.64 -12.40
C GLU A 89 -11.02 5.08 -12.93
N TYR A 90 -9.97 4.94 -12.13
CA TYR A 90 -8.59 5.31 -12.49
C TYR A 90 -7.67 4.10 -12.72
N ARG A 91 -8.19 2.88 -12.59
CA ARG A 91 -7.39 1.65 -12.75
C ARG A 91 -6.99 1.38 -14.19
N SER A 92 -5.97 0.54 -14.36
CA SER A 92 -5.44 0.10 -15.66
C SER A 92 -4.84 1.24 -16.49
N LYS A 93 -4.38 2.30 -15.83
CA LYS A 93 -3.74 3.47 -16.45
C LYS A 93 -2.30 3.69 -15.95
N GLY A 94 -1.75 2.73 -15.19
CA GLY A 94 -0.39 2.81 -14.64
C GLY A 94 -0.24 3.71 -13.42
N ILE A 95 -1.33 4.18 -12.83
CA ILE A 95 -1.29 5.12 -11.68
C ILE A 95 -0.70 4.43 -10.44
N GLY A 96 -1.12 3.21 -10.14
CA GLY A 96 -0.58 2.46 -8.99
C GLY A 96 0.92 2.24 -9.11
N ARG A 97 1.40 1.89 -10.29
CA ARG A 97 2.82 1.73 -10.57
C ARG A 97 3.59 3.03 -10.39
N SER A 98 3.09 4.12 -10.98
CA SER A 98 3.75 5.43 -10.87
C SER A 98 3.75 5.94 -9.43
N LEU A 99 2.66 5.75 -8.69
CA LEU A 99 2.59 6.12 -7.28
C LEU A 99 3.60 5.33 -6.46
N PHE A 100 3.67 4.02 -6.66
CA PHE A 100 4.62 3.17 -5.94
C PHE A 100 6.07 3.64 -6.18
N PHE A 101 6.46 3.89 -7.42
CA PHE A 101 7.81 4.37 -7.74
C PHE A 101 8.08 5.78 -7.19
N PHE A 102 7.08 6.64 -7.14
CA PHE A 102 7.21 7.93 -6.49
C PHE A 102 7.54 7.76 -5.00
N VAL A 103 6.83 6.88 -4.30
CA VAL A 103 7.08 6.58 -2.88
C VAL A 103 8.46 5.95 -2.69
N GLU A 104 8.84 5.04 -3.57
CA GLU A 104 10.16 4.41 -3.53
C GLU A 104 11.28 5.46 -3.59
N GLN A 105 11.18 6.42 -4.51
CA GLN A 105 12.15 7.51 -4.60
C GLN A 105 12.16 8.37 -3.34
N ALA A 106 10.99 8.70 -2.81
CA ALA A 106 10.88 9.52 -1.61
C ALA A 106 11.49 8.82 -0.38
N MET A 107 11.36 7.49 -0.30
CA MET A 107 11.80 6.72 0.87
C MET A 107 13.23 6.18 0.76
N ARG A 108 13.91 6.25 -0.38
CA ARG A 108 15.29 5.77 -0.53
C ARG A 108 16.26 6.26 0.53
N PRO A 109 16.22 7.52 0.99
CA PRO A 109 17.11 7.98 2.05
C PRO A 109 16.84 7.35 3.41
N GLU A 110 15.65 6.82 3.64
CA GLU A 110 15.17 6.36 4.96
C GLU A 110 15.00 4.85 5.06
N ALA A 111 14.89 4.14 3.94
CA ALA A 111 14.63 2.70 3.94
C ALA A 111 15.48 1.95 2.93
N GLU A 112 15.91 0.75 3.31
CA GLU A 112 16.68 -0.17 2.46
C GLU A 112 15.76 -1.21 1.80
N TYR A 113 14.61 -1.49 2.43
CA TYR A 113 13.64 -2.47 1.95
C TYR A 113 12.22 -1.90 2.07
N PHE A 114 11.40 -2.24 1.08
CA PHE A 114 9.94 -2.13 1.18
C PHE A 114 9.40 -3.52 1.47
N VAL A 115 8.46 -3.59 2.40
CA VAL A 115 7.75 -4.84 2.72
C VAL A 115 6.24 -4.58 2.69
N LEU A 116 5.49 -5.58 2.27
CA LEU A 116 4.04 -5.54 2.32
C LEU A 116 3.47 -6.96 2.33
N GLY A 117 2.27 -7.07 2.86
CA GLY A 117 1.47 -8.27 2.74
C GLY A 117 0.21 -7.97 1.97
N THR A 118 -0.40 -8.99 1.39
CA THR A 118 -1.67 -8.85 0.70
C THR A 118 -2.58 -10.05 1.02
N ALA A 119 -3.85 -9.75 1.23
CA ALA A 119 -4.89 -10.77 1.42
C ALA A 119 -5.92 -10.71 0.29
N THR A 120 -5.51 -10.25 -0.88
CA THR A 120 -6.37 -10.09 -2.04
C THR A 120 -6.95 -11.42 -2.53
N LYS A 121 -8.20 -11.39 -2.95
CA LYS A 121 -8.83 -12.54 -3.63
C LYS A 121 -8.36 -12.65 -5.09
N ASN A 122 -7.92 -11.54 -5.67
CA ASN A 122 -7.37 -11.47 -7.03
C ASN A 122 -5.84 -11.57 -7.01
N TRP A 123 -5.33 -12.65 -6.42
CA TRP A 123 -3.91 -12.80 -6.18
C TRP A 123 -3.06 -12.88 -7.47
N LYS A 124 -3.62 -13.41 -8.56
CA LYS A 124 -2.89 -13.48 -9.84
C LYS A 124 -2.54 -12.09 -10.37
N ALA A 125 -3.52 -11.21 -10.44
CA ALA A 125 -3.31 -9.85 -10.92
C ALA A 125 -2.46 -9.03 -9.95
N ILE A 126 -2.67 -9.16 -8.65
CA ILE A 126 -1.94 -8.41 -7.62
C ILE A 126 -0.48 -8.87 -7.54
N LEU A 127 -0.20 -10.18 -7.56
CA LEU A 127 1.17 -10.68 -7.59
C LEU A 127 1.88 -10.31 -8.90
N HIS A 128 1.17 -10.35 -10.04
CA HIS A 128 1.73 -9.84 -11.29
C HIS A 128 2.15 -8.37 -11.16
N PHE A 129 1.30 -7.55 -10.56
CA PHE A 129 1.62 -6.13 -10.32
C PHE A 129 2.89 -5.98 -9.47
N TYR A 130 2.94 -6.62 -8.30
CA TYR A 130 4.06 -6.44 -7.39
C TYR A 130 5.34 -7.12 -7.86
N LEU A 131 5.26 -8.33 -8.39
CA LEU A 131 6.44 -9.09 -8.78
C LEU A 131 6.96 -8.68 -10.17
N ASP A 132 6.07 -8.53 -11.16
CA ASP A 132 6.49 -8.29 -12.53
C ASP A 132 6.59 -6.80 -12.88
N GLU A 133 5.61 -5.99 -12.47
CA GLU A 133 5.61 -4.56 -12.79
C GLU A 133 6.44 -3.73 -11.82
N ILE A 134 6.35 -3.98 -10.53
CA ILE A 134 7.11 -3.25 -9.48
C ILE A 134 8.51 -3.86 -9.31
N GLY A 135 8.65 -5.16 -9.47
CA GLY A 135 9.92 -5.84 -9.32
C GLY A 135 10.25 -6.28 -7.89
N MET A 136 9.23 -6.51 -7.07
CA MET A 136 9.42 -7.06 -5.74
C MET A 136 9.75 -8.55 -5.79
N ASP A 137 10.45 -9.05 -4.77
CA ASP A 137 10.71 -10.47 -4.60
C ASP A 137 9.65 -11.11 -3.70
N PHE A 138 9.31 -12.36 -3.97
CA PHE A 138 8.34 -13.10 -3.19
C PHE A 138 9.00 -13.62 -1.91
N TRP A 139 8.42 -13.30 -0.76
CA TRP A 139 8.93 -13.75 0.54
C TRP A 139 8.16 -14.97 1.06
N SER A 140 6.84 -14.85 1.22
CA SER A 140 6.04 -15.91 1.83
C SER A 140 4.56 -15.79 1.45
N ALA A 141 3.83 -16.89 1.62
CA ALA A 141 2.40 -16.91 1.41
C ALA A 141 1.70 -17.79 2.45
N ARG A 142 0.46 -17.46 2.74
CA ARG A 142 -0.45 -18.29 3.54
C ARG A 142 -1.58 -18.76 2.63
N LEU A 143 -1.88 -20.04 2.69
CA LEU A 143 -2.95 -20.67 1.91
C LEU A 143 -3.91 -21.38 2.86
N PHE A 144 -5.17 -21.49 2.46
CA PHE A 144 -6.14 -22.23 3.24
C PHE A 144 -7.02 -23.08 2.35
N LYS A 145 -7.53 -24.15 2.94
CA LYS A 145 -8.53 -25.02 2.30
C LYS A 145 -9.51 -25.46 3.37
N LYS A 146 -10.79 -25.19 3.16
CA LYS A 146 -11.83 -25.71 4.05
C LYS A 146 -12.03 -27.21 3.78
N LEU A 147 -12.07 -28.02 4.83
CA LEU A 147 -12.33 -29.44 4.74
C LEU A 147 -13.80 -29.70 5.05
N SER A 148 -14.59 -29.88 4.00
CA SER A 148 -16.05 -30.19 4.07
C SER A 148 -16.84 -29.16 4.86
#